data_49233f66bae4f7ce0076a8e6cc49b6bc
#
_entry.id   49233f66bae4f7ce0076a8e6cc49b6bc
#
_cell.length_a   1.000
_cell.length_b   1.000
_cell.length_c   1.000
_cell.angle_alpha   90.00
_cell.angle_beta   90.00
_cell.angle_gamma   90.00
#
_symmetry.space_group_name_H-M   'P 1'
#
loop_
_entity.id
_entity.type
_entity.pdbx_description
1 polymer ?
#
loop_
_entity_poly.entity_id
_entity_poly.type
_entity_poly.pdbx_seq_one_letter_code
_entity_poly.pdbx_strand_id
1 'polypeptide(L)'
;IEEIAGIENNRLFIVDNSLAQNREWELGLFREMIPLKKKWCCHPIEDDDEVLDLAAQAGAWYVYQAIFDTSDYIRKRIRRYKDHGIAVEGTVLLGLDGQTENDIRRLVDFLLEVELDLAEFTVLTPFPHTRTFDDLQREGRILSYDWNDYTADKVVFRPDKMSPEKLQELYAYAWDTFYQDEPQPYKMFRLLQKVAVREKADGTYRGRRRDLIARR
;
A
#
# COMPACT_ATOMS: atom_id res chain seq x y z
N ILE A 1 -0.36 -20.03 -12.49
CA ILE A 1 -1.75 -19.97 -12.98
C ILE A 1 -2.62 -21.09 -12.41
N GLU A 2 -2.17 -22.33 -12.41
CA GLU A 2 -2.92 -23.46 -11.83
C GLU A 2 -3.27 -23.23 -10.36
N GLU A 3 -2.33 -22.72 -9.57
CA GLU A 3 -2.55 -22.35 -8.17
C GLU A 3 -3.64 -21.29 -8.05
N ILE A 4 -3.54 -20.19 -8.79
CA ILE A 4 -4.53 -19.09 -8.78
C ILE A 4 -5.92 -19.61 -9.20
N ALA A 5 -5.99 -20.47 -10.21
CA ALA A 5 -7.22 -21.07 -10.68
C ALA A 5 -7.86 -21.98 -9.61
N GLY A 6 -7.04 -22.72 -8.85
CA GLY A 6 -7.48 -23.60 -7.77
C GLY A 6 -8.01 -22.89 -6.52
N ILE A 7 -7.75 -21.59 -6.34
CA ILE A 7 -8.24 -20.83 -5.19
C ILE A 7 -9.74 -20.55 -5.36
N GLU A 8 -10.57 -21.03 -4.45
CA GLU A 8 -12.03 -20.80 -4.52
C GLU A 8 -12.42 -19.33 -4.36
N ASN A 9 -11.67 -18.55 -3.54
CA ASN A 9 -11.95 -17.14 -3.34
C ASN A 9 -11.73 -16.37 -4.64
N ASN A 10 -12.65 -15.43 -4.93
CA ASN A 10 -12.53 -14.58 -6.10
C ASN A 10 -11.64 -13.36 -5.89
N ARG A 11 -11.40 -12.98 -4.64
CA ARG A 11 -10.53 -11.86 -4.27
C ARG A 11 -9.23 -12.38 -3.71
N LEU A 12 -8.13 -11.91 -4.27
CA LEU A 12 -6.78 -12.40 -3.96
C LEU A 12 -5.89 -11.22 -3.55
N PHE A 13 -4.95 -11.50 -2.66
CA PHE A 13 -3.79 -10.66 -2.45
C PHE A 13 -2.53 -11.43 -2.88
N ILE A 14 -1.82 -10.91 -3.86
CA ILE A 14 -0.56 -11.45 -4.34
C ILE A 14 0.55 -10.81 -3.49
N VAL A 15 1.19 -11.61 -2.65
CA VAL A 15 2.13 -11.14 -1.60
C VAL A 15 3.58 -11.08 -2.05
N ASP A 16 3.86 -11.17 -3.35
CA ASP A 16 5.20 -10.93 -3.88
C ASP A 16 5.64 -9.48 -3.59
N ASN A 17 6.91 -9.28 -3.30
CA ASN A 17 7.45 -7.95 -3.01
C ASN A 17 7.29 -6.96 -4.18
N SER A 18 7.30 -7.46 -5.40
CA SER A 18 7.00 -6.71 -6.62
C SER A 18 6.81 -7.70 -7.76
N LEU A 19 5.83 -7.48 -8.61
CA LEU A 19 5.68 -8.18 -9.88
C LEU A 19 6.52 -7.51 -10.98
N ALA A 20 6.90 -6.24 -10.81
CA ALA A 20 7.66 -5.42 -11.74
C ALA A 20 9.16 -5.82 -11.84
N GLN A 21 9.45 -7.10 -11.98
CA GLN A 21 10.82 -7.60 -12.12
C GLN A 21 11.15 -8.05 -13.55
N ASN A 22 10.13 -8.43 -14.31
CA ASN A 22 10.27 -8.89 -15.68
C ASN A 22 8.97 -8.58 -16.45
N ARG A 23 9.00 -7.55 -17.26
CA ARG A 23 7.86 -7.07 -18.01
C ARG A 23 7.19 -8.14 -18.89
N GLU A 24 7.96 -8.93 -19.61
CA GLU A 24 7.41 -9.97 -20.48
C GLU A 24 6.71 -11.08 -19.69
N TRP A 25 7.26 -11.42 -18.53
CA TRP A 25 6.63 -12.36 -17.61
C TRP A 25 5.32 -11.78 -17.05
N GLU A 26 5.28 -10.51 -16.64
CA GLU A 26 4.06 -9.85 -16.19
C GLU A 26 2.96 -9.87 -17.25
N LEU A 27 3.29 -9.47 -18.48
CA LEU A 27 2.36 -9.49 -19.60
C LEU A 27 1.80 -10.91 -19.84
N GLY A 28 2.66 -11.93 -19.79
CA GLY A 28 2.26 -13.33 -19.89
C GLY A 28 1.30 -13.75 -18.77
N LEU A 29 1.66 -13.45 -17.52
CA LEU A 29 0.85 -13.74 -16.35
C LEU A 29 -0.54 -13.11 -16.45
N PHE A 30 -0.62 -11.81 -16.75
CA PHE A 30 -1.89 -11.10 -16.80
C PHE A 30 -2.80 -11.60 -17.92
N ARG A 31 -2.25 -11.92 -19.11
CA ARG A 31 -3.03 -12.52 -20.19
C ARG A 31 -3.69 -13.85 -19.77
N GLU A 32 -2.94 -14.68 -19.04
CA GLU A 32 -3.47 -15.95 -18.55
C GLU A 32 -4.43 -15.79 -17.36
N MET A 33 -4.35 -14.70 -16.59
CA MET A 33 -5.26 -14.39 -15.49
C MET A 33 -6.62 -13.85 -15.96
N ILE A 34 -6.72 -13.20 -17.13
CA ILE A 34 -7.98 -12.63 -17.64
C ILE A 34 -9.15 -13.64 -17.60
N PRO A 35 -9.03 -14.87 -18.15
CA PRO A 35 -10.14 -15.83 -18.14
C PRO A 35 -10.55 -16.32 -16.77
N LEU A 36 -9.68 -16.20 -15.76
CA LEU A 36 -9.96 -16.62 -14.39
C LEU A 36 -10.92 -15.65 -13.67
N LYS A 37 -11.09 -14.42 -14.17
CA LYS A 37 -11.98 -13.37 -13.65
C LYS A 37 -11.77 -13.05 -12.17
N LYS A 38 -10.59 -13.34 -11.62
CA LYS A 38 -10.22 -12.99 -10.24
C LYS A 38 -10.15 -11.47 -10.09
N LYS A 39 -10.31 -10.99 -8.87
CA LYS A 39 -10.03 -9.60 -8.48
C LYS A 39 -8.86 -9.62 -7.52
N TRP A 40 -7.81 -8.90 -7.82
CA TRP A 40 -6.58 -9.03 -7.05
C TRP A 40 -5.93 -7.68 -6.76
N CYS A 41 -5.17 -7.66 -5.69
CA CYS A 41 -4.26 -6.57 -5.31
C CYS A 41 -2.85 -7.14 -5.11
N CYS A 42 -1.86 -6.29 -5.20
CA CYS A 42 -0.46 -6.66 -5.06
C CYS A 42 0.42 -5.46 -4.67
N HIS A 43 1.70 -5.72 -4.47
CA HIS A 43 2.75 -4.70 -4.48
C HIS A 43 2.96 -4.16 -5.91
N PRO A 44 3.86 -3.17 -6.13
CA PRO A 44 3.94 -2.46 -7.41
C PRO A 44 4.11 -3.39 -8.61
N ILE A 45 3.45 -3.01 -9.69
CA ILE A 45 3.63 -3.55 -11.04
C ILE A 45 4.27 -2.48 -11.93
N GLU A 46 4.74 -2.86 -13.12
CA GLU A 46 5.22 -1.89 -14.10
C GLU A 46 4.11 -0.88 -14.44
N ASP A 47 4.49 0.37 -14.66
CA ASP A 47 3.55 1.47 -14.86
C ASP A 47 3.45 1.94 -16.34
N ASP A 48 3.81 1.07 -17.28
CA ASP A 48 3.52 1.33 -18.68
C ASP A 48 2.08 0.95 -19.07
N ASP A 49 1.52 1.64 -20.07
CA ASP A 49 0.10 1.52 -20.40
C ASP A 49 -0.32 0.10 -20.81
N GLU A 50 0.53 -0.66 -21.51
CA GLU A 50 0.22 -2.04 -21.91
C GLU A 50 0.10 -2.96 -20.69
N VAL A 51 1.02 -2.84 -19.74
CA VAL A 51 1.00 -3.63 -18.49
C VAL A 51 -0.23 -3.26 -17.67
N LEU A 52 -0.51 -1.97 -17.50
CA LEU A 52 -1.65 -1.50 -16.71
C LEU A 52 -3.00 -1.89 -17.33
N ASP A 53 -3.13 -1.79 -18.66
CA ASP A 53 -4.32 -2.25 -19.36
C ASP A 53 -4.57 -3.74 -19.16
N LEU A 54 -3.54 -4.57 -19.30
CA LEU A 54 -3.66 -6.01 -19.10
C LEU A 54 -3.91 -6.37 -17.62
N ALA A 55 -3.24 -5.70 -16.69
CA ALA A 55 -3.49 -5.87 -15.26
C ALA A 55 -4.94 -5.56 -14.89
N ALA A 56 -5.48 -4.43 -15.38
CA ALA A 56 -6.86 -4.04 -15.15
C ALA A 56 -7.86 -5.05 -15.74
N GLN A 57 -7.61 -5.55 -16.97
CA GLN A 57 -8.40 -6.61 -17.61
C GLN A 57 -8.31 -7.93 -16.83
N ALA A 58 -7.12 -8.28 -16.32
CA ALA A 58 -6.88 -9.45 -15.49
C ALA A 58 -7.51 -9.33 -14.09
N GLY A 59 -8.01 -8.14 -13.72
CA GLY A 59 -8.75 -7.92 -12.50
C GLY A 59 -8.01 -7.19 -11.39
N ALA A 60 -6.85 -6.59 -11.66
CA ALA A 60 -6.20 -5.68 -10.73
C ALA A 60 -7.17 -4.57 -10.33
N TRP A 61 -7.24 -4.27 -9.04
CA TRP A 61 -8.09 -3.20 -8.55
C TRP A 61 -7.38 -2.30 -7.54
N TYR A 62 -6.21 -2.71 -7.06
CA TYR A 62 -5.51 -2.04 -5.99
C TYR A 62 -4.03 -2.44 -5.94
N VAL A 63 -3.15 -1.48 -5.71
CA VAL A 63 -1.71 -1.69 -5.54
C VAL A 63 -1.20 -0.96 -4.31
N TYR A 64 -0.23 -1.57 -3.62
CA TYR A 64 0.57 -0.91 -2.59
C TYR A 64 1.77 -0.24 -3.26
N GLN A 65 1.97 1.05 -3.02
CA GLN A 65 3.05 1.84 -3.59
C GLN A 65 3.85 2.53 -2.49
N ALA A 66 5.12 2.19 -2.35
CA ALA A 66 6.00 2.92 -1.43
C ALA A 66 6.18 4.37 -1.90
N ILE A 67 5.98 5.32 -1.00
CA ILE A 67 6.10 6.75 -1.27
C ILE A 67 7.07 7.37 -0.27
N PHE A 68 8.23 7.80 -0.77
CA PHE A 68 9.29 8.38 0.03
C PHE A 68 9.54 9.86 -0.25
N ASP A 69 9.00 10.37 -1.35
CA ASP A 69 9.20 11.73 -1.82
C ASP A 69 7.98 12.27 -2.58
N THR A 70 8.04 13.55 -2.96
CA THR A 70 6.98 14.28 -3.68
C THR A 70 7.34 14.52 -5.15
N SER A 71 8.14 13.63 -5.75
CA SER A 71 8.64 13.79 -7.11
C SER A 71 7.55 13.70 -8.17
N ASP A 72 7.80 14.32 -9.32
CA ASP A 72 6.94 14.18 -10.50
C ASP A 72 6.83 12.73 -10.97
N TYR A 73 7.85 11.91 -10.71
CA TYR A 73 7.81 10.47 -11.00
C TYR A 73 6.70 9.78 -10.21
N ILE A 74 6.67 9.97 -8.89
CA ILE A 74 5.63 9.38 -8.02
C ILE A 74 4.24 9.92 -8.40
N ARG A 75 4.12 11.23 -8.66
CA ARG A 75 2.87 11.86 -9.11
C ARG A 75 2.32 11.21 -10.38
N LYS A 76 3.18 11.04 -11.39
CA LYS A 76 2.80 10.43 -12.67
C LYS A 76 2.43 8.96 -12.49
N ARG A 77 3.18 8.23 -11.68
CA ARG A 77 2.95 6.82 -11.41
C ARG A 77 1.59 6.59 -10.74
N ILE A 78 1.27 7.34 -9.69
CA ILE A 78 -0.04 7.30 -9.03
C ILE A 78 -1.16 7.58 -10.04
N ARG A 79 -1.00 8.63 -10.84
CA ARG A 79 -1.99 9.01 -11.84
C ARG A 79 -2.22 7.90 -12.87
N ARG A 80 -1.17 7.29 -13.40
CA ARG A 80 -1.27 6.19 -14.36
C ARG A 80 -2.07 5.00 -13.82
N TYR A 81 -1.79 4.56 -12.59
CA TYR A 81 -2.60 3.52 -11.95
C TYR A 81 -4.08 3.90 -11.90
N LYS A 82 -4.38 5.12 -11.45
CA LYS A 82 -5.76 5.62 -11.33
C LYS A 82 -6.46 5.74 -12.69
N ASP A 83 -5.76 6.20 -13.74
CA ASP A 83 -6.29 6.31 -15.09
C ASP A 83 -6.71 4.94 -15.67
N HIS A 84 -6.06 3.84 -15.25
CA HIS A 84 -6.42 2.47 -15.58
C HIS A 84 -7.41 1.81 -14.59
N GLY A 85 -7.96 2.60 -13.65
CA GLY A 85 -8.95 2.11 -12.67
C GLY A 85 -8.37 1.24 -11.57
N ILE A 86 -7.07 1.32 -11.33
CA ILE A 86 -6.35 0.64 -10.25
C ILE A 86 -6.14 1.65 -9.13
N ALA A 87 -6.73 1.39 -7.95
CA ALA A 87 -6.55 2.24 -6.79
C ALA A 87 -5.15 2.07 -6.18
N VAL A 88 -4.66 3.12 -5.52
CA VAL A 88 -3.32 3.13 -4.93
C VAL A 88 -3.40 3.36 -3.42
N GLU A 89 -2.78 2.47 -2.65
CA GLU A 89 -2.41 2.73 -1.26
C GLU A 89 -0.93 3.12 -1.19
N GLY A 90 -0.68 4.32 -0.67
CA GLY A 90 0.68 4.75 -0.40
C GLY A 90 1.17 4.17 0.93
N THR A 91 2.25 3.39 0.90
CA THR A 91 2.99 3.06 2.12
C THR A 91 4.03 4.15 2.36
N VAL A 92 3.83 4.94 3.41
CA VAL A 92 4.56 6.18 3.68
C VAL A 92 5.41 6.03 4.93
N LEU A 93 6.73 6.04 4.74
CA LEU A 93 7.69 5.89 5.85
C LEU A 93 8.13 7.26 6.38
N LEU A 94 7.96 7.47 7.68
CA LEU A 94 8.33 8.68 8.38
C LEU A 94 9.55 8.46 9.28
N GLY A 95 10.36 9.52 9.45
CA GLY A 95 11.53 9.48 10.33
C GLY A 95 12.80 9.01 9.65
N LEU A 96 12.87 9.08 8.32
CA LEU A 96 14.11 8.86 7.59
C LEU A 96 15.16 9.91 7.95
N ASP A 97 16.44 9.53 7.97
CA ASP A 97 17.53 10.46 8.17
C ASP A 97 17.50 11.58 7.10
N GLY A 98 17.70 12.81 7.54
CA GLY A 98 17.56 14.00 6.72
C GLY A 98 16.13 14.55 6.61
N GLN A 99 15.10 13.76 6.92
CA GLN A 99 13.70 14.20 6.85
C GLN A 99 13.38 15.21 7.97
N THR A 100 12.92 16.39 7.57
CA THR A 100 12.49 17.45 8.51
C THR A 100 10.97 17.42 8.74
N GLU A 101 10.50 18.17 9.75
CA GLU A 101 9.07 18.40 9.97
C GLU A 101 8.37 18.93 8.70
N ASN A 102 9.00 19.90 8.02
CA ASN A 102 8.43 20.47 6.79
C ASN A 102 8.36 19.45 5.65
N ASP A 103 9.30 18.49 5.58
CA ASP A 103 9.26 17.44 4.58
C ASP A 103 8.08 16.50 4.81
N ILE A 104 7.81 16.13 6.06
CA ILE A 104 6.66 15.29 6.42
C ILE A 104 5.34 16.03 6.10
N ARG A 105 5.21 17.30 6.46
CA ARG A 105 4.01 18.08 6.14
C ARG A 105 3.79 18.21 4.64
N ARG A 106 4.82 18.55 3.87
CA ARG A 106 4.74 18.59 2.40
C ARG A 106 4.38 17.23 1.79
N LEU A 107 4.87 16.16 2.38
CA LEU A 107 4.52 14.80 1.92
C LEU A 107 3.02 14.54 2.12
N VAL A 108 2.46 14.87 3.28
CA VAL A 108 1.01 14.73 3.53
C VAL A 108 0.19 15.60 2.58
N ASP A 109 0.57 16.87 2.40
CA ASP A 109 -0.09 17.78 1.45
C ASP A 109 -0.05 17.22 0.02
N PHE A 110 1.08 16.67 -0.41
CA PHE A 110 1.24 16.03 -1.70
C PHE A 110 0.30 14.84 -1.89
N LEU A 111 0.13 13.98 -0.85
CA LEU A 111 -0.77 12.84 -0.92
C LEU A 111 -2.23 13.27 -1.10
N LEU A 112 -2.62 14.38 -0.46
CA LEU A 112 -3.94 15.00 -0.64
C LEU A 112 -4.09 15.60 -2.05
N GLU A 113 -3.06 16.31 -2.53
CA GLU A 113 -3.06 16.93 -3.87
C GLU A 113 -3.18 15.90 -5.00
N VAL A 114 -2.50 14.75 -4.89
CA VAL A 114 -2.63 13.67 -5.88
C VAL A 114 -3.88 12.83 -5.69
N GLU A 115 -4.72 13.19 -4.71
CA GLU A 115 -5.96 12.47 -4.37
C GLU A 115 -5.70 10.98 -4.18
N LEU A 116 -4.68 10.63 -3.38
CA LEU A 116 -4.34 9.24 -3.12
C LEU A 116 -5.55 8.50 -2.51
N ASP A 117 -5.81 7.29 -2.97
CA ASP A 117 -6.98 6.54 -2.51
C ASP A 117 -6.89 6.18 -1.03
N LEU A 118 -5.75 5.63 -0.62
CA LEU A 118 -5.45 5.26 0.76
C LEU A 118 -3.97 5.55 1.09
N ALA A 119 -3.67 5.79 2.36
CA ALA A 119 -2.30 5.90 2.85
C ALA A 119 -2.14 5.06 4.12
N GLU A 120 -1.01 4.38 4.23
CA GLU A 120 -0.53 3.76 5.45
C GLU A 120 0.74 4.49 5.89
N PHE A 121 0.66 5.18 7.02
CA PHE A 121 1.83 5.85 7.59
C PHE A 121 2.50 4.92 8.60
N THR A 122 3.82 4.80 8.48
CA THR A 122 4.63 4.03 9.40
C THR A 122 5.83 4.86 9.85
N VAL A 123 6.27 4.63 11.08
CA VAL A 123 7.53 5.18 11.57
C VAL A 123 8.66 4.22 11.25
N LEU A 124 9.81 4.75 10.82
CA LEU A 124 11.01 3.95 10.64
C LEU A 124 11.27 3.09 11.89
N THR A 125 11.22 1.78 11.71
CA THR A 125 11.44 0.84 12.79
C THR A 125 12.69 0.03 12.48
N PRO A 126 13.79 0.24 13.23
CA PRO A 126 15.06 -0.43 12.98
C PRO A 126 14.99 -1.88 13.51
N PHE A 127 14.56 -2.81 12.67
CA PHE A 127 14.48 -4.21 13.06
C PHE A 127 15.88 -4.82 13.27
N PRO A 128 16.05 -5.72 14.25
CA PRO A 128 17.31 -6.41 14.52
C PRO A 128 17.91 -7.06 13.26
N HIS A 129 19.23 -7.10 13.19
CA HIS A 129 19.99 -7.64 12.06
C HIS A 129 19.81 -6.90 10.72
N THR A 130 19.22 -5.69 10.74
CA THR A 130 19.24 -4.79 9.60
C THR A 130 20.40 -3.79 9.73
N ARG A 131 20.91 -3.33 8.60
CA ARG A 131 21.94 -2.26 8.59
C ARG A 131 21.48 -1.02 9.35
N THR A 132 20.21 -0.63 9.19
CA THR A 132 19.62 0.52 9.90
C THR A 132 19.70 0.34 11.41
N PHE A 133 19.40 -0.85 11.93
CA PHE A 133 19.53 -1.14 13.37
C PHE A 133 20.96 -1.01 13.83
N ASP A 134 21.90 -1.65 13.12
CA ASP A 134 23.31 -1.65 13.48
C ASP A 134 23.92 -0.25 13.46
N ASP A 135 23.54 0.58 12.48
CA ASP A 135 24.00 1.97 12.36
C ASP A 135 23.44 2.81 13.52
N LEU A 136 22.14 2.78 13.77
CA LEU A 136 21.51 3.52 14.87
C LEU A 136 22.02 3.06 16.24
N GLN A 137 22.28 1.76 16.43
CA GLN A 137 22.84 1.24 17.66
C GLN A 137 24.28 1.75 17.87
N ARG A 138 25.12 1.74 16.84
CA ARG A 138 26.50 2.25 16.89
C ARG A 138 26.53 3.75 17.20
N GLU A 139 25.55 4.50 16.71
CA GLU A 139 25.39 5.94 16.97
C GLU A 139 24.75 6.24 18.34
N GLY A 140 24.30 5.24 19.10
CA GLY A 140 23.63 5.42 20.38
C GLY A 140 22.25 6.06 20.24
N ARG A 141 21.57 5.85 19.11
CA ARG A 141 20.27 6.46 18.80
C ARG A 141 19.09 5.52 19.09
N ILE A 142 19.28 4.25 19.43
CA ILE A 142 18.19 3.35 19.87
C ILE A 142 17.71 3.80 21.25
N LEU A 143 16.40 3.94 21.44
CA LEU A 143 15.75 4.38 22.67
C LEU A 143 15.12 3.25 23.46
N SER A 144 14.66 2.20 22.80
CA SER A 144 14.04 1.04 23.42
C SER A 144 14.60 -0.24 22.82
N TYR A 145 14.80 -1.26 23.66
CA TYR A 145 15.12 -2.65 23.28
C TYR A 145 13.96 -3.59 23.66
N ASP A 146 12.80 -3.04 24.03
CA ASP A 146 11.58 -3.82 24.18
C ASP A 146 10.95 -4.04 22.80
N TRP A 147 11.00 -5.27 22.32
CA TRP A 147 10.46 -5.63 21.00
C TRP A 147 8.95 -5.41 20.87
N ASN A 148 8.22 -5.26 21.98
CA ASN A 148 6.82 -4.88 21.96
C ASN A 148 6.59 -3.43 21.48
N ASP A 149 7.65 -2.60 21.47
CA ASP A 149 7.59 -1.23 20.96
C ASP A 149 7.85 -1.14 19.45
N TYR A 150 8.33 -2.23 18.80
CA TYR A 150 8.73 -2.24 17.39
C TYR A 150 7.53 -2.52 16.47
N THR A 151 6.50 -1.71 16.58
CA THR A 151 5.18 -1.88 15.95
C THR A 151 4.94 -0.96 14.75
N ALA A 152 5.98 -0.22 14.30
CA ALA A 152 5.94 0.75 13.21
C ALA A 152 5.00 1.98 13.41
N ASP A 153 4.37 2.08 14.57
CA ASP A 153 3.58 3.23 15.03
C ASP A 153 4.22 3.97 16.20
N LYS A 154 5.28 3.40 16.77
CA LYS A 154 6.06 3.99 17.87
C LYS A 154 7.44 4.40 17.42
N VAL A 155 7.91 5.53 17.93
CA VAL A 155 9.27 6.01 17.73
C VAL A 155 10.20 5.36 18.75
N VAL A 156 11.04 4.42 18.29
CA VAL A 156 12.00 3.66 19.12
C VAL A 156 13.44 4.11 18.94
N PHE A 157 13.67 5.20 18.24
CA PHE A 157 15.00 5.76 17.98
C PHE A 157 14.98 7.28 17.98
N ARG A 158 16.17 7.91 17.99
CA ARG A 158 16.32 9.38 17.85
C ARG A 158 16.50 9.73 16.37
N PRO A 159 15.54 10.45 15.75
CA PRO A 159 15.74 11.03 14.42
C PRO A 159 16.88 12.06 14.43
N ASP A 160 17.47 12.34 13.28
CA ASP A 160 18.58 13.32 13.20
C ASP A 160 18.10 14.78 13.08
N LYS A 161 16.88 15.03 12.60
CA LYS A 161 16.35 16.40 12.34
C LYS A 161 15.22 16.83 13.25
N MET A 162 14.81 16.01 14.18
CA MET A 162 13.74 16.34 15.13
C MET A 162 13.83 15.49 16.39
N SER A 163 13.09 15.84 17.44
CA SER A 163 13.00 14.98 18.61
C SER A 163 12.11 13.77 18.36
N PRO A 164 12.27 12.68 19.13
CA PRO A 164 11.38 11.52 19.06
C PRO A 164 9.90 11.87 19.26
N GLU A 165 9.62 12.77 20.21
CA GLU A 165 8.28 13.25 20.52
C GLU A 165 7.68 13.99 19.32
N LYS A 166 8.50 14.82 18.64
CA LYS A 166 8.07 15.53 17.44
C LYS A 166 7.74 14.58 16.30
N LEU A 167 8.54 13.54 16.09
CA LEU A 167 8.23 12.52 15.07
C LEU A 167 6.93 11.79 15.41
N GLN A 168 6.68 11.47 16.68
CA GLN A 168 5.44 10.84 17.13
C GLN A 168 4.22 11.75 16.92
N GLU A 169 4.34 13.07 17.17
CA GLU A 169 3.31 14.05 16.86
C GLU A 169 3.03 14.13 15.35
N LEU A 170 4.08 14.09 14.52
CA LEU A 170 3.94 14.15 13.07
C LEU A 170 3.33 12.87 12.49
N TYR A 171 3.59 11.72 13.10
CA TYR A 171 2.90 10.49 12.75
C TYR A 171 1.38 10.61 12.97
N ALA A 172 0.97 11.07 14.14
CA ALA A 172 -0.45 11.32 14.42
C ALA A 172 -1.04 12.38 13.46
N TYR A 173 -0.32 13.48 13.24
CA TYR A 173 -0.70 14.52 12.28
C TYR A 173 -0.94 13.98 10.87
N ALA A 174 -0.08 13.08 10.40
CA ALA A 174 -0.21 12.50 9.06
C ALA A 174 -1.50 11.69 8.91
N TRP A 175 -1.81 10.84 9.89
CA TRP A 175 -3.06 10.08 9.93
C TRP A 175 -4.29 10.99 10.02
N ASP A 176 -4.31 11.91 10.98
CA ASP A 176 -5.44 12.80 11.22
C ASP A 176 -5.71 13.71 10.02
N THR A 177 -4.65 14.27 9.41
CA THR A 177 -4.79 15.19 8.27
C THR A 177 -5.24 14.46 7.00
N PHE A 178 -4.66 13.32 6.70
CA PHE A 178 -5.01 12.59 5.48
C PHE A 178 -6.43 12.02 5.52
N TYR A 179 -6.90 11.63 6.70
CA TYR A 179 -8.22 11.02 6.87
C TYR A 179 -9.26 11.96 7.51
N GLN A 180 -8.99 13.29 7.60
CA GLN A 180 -9.87 14.25 8.24
C GLN A 180 -11.28 14.30 7.63
N ASP A 181 -11.38 14.24 6.29
CA ASP A 181 -12.66 14.36 5.58
C ASP A 181 -13.38 13.02 5.43
N GLU A 182 -12.64 11.94 5.36
CA GLU A 182 -13.19 10.60 5.21
C GLU A 182 -12.30 9.54 5.89
N PRO A 183 -12.78 8.90 6.96
CA PRO A 183 -12.06 7.84 7.65
C PRO A 183 -11.67 6.67 6.73
N GLN A 184 -10.48 6.08 6.97
CA GLN A 184 -9.94 4.96 6.20
C GLN A 184 -10.95 3.84 5.89
N PRO A 185 -11.77 3.35 6.85
CA PRO A 185 -12.73 2.29 6.58
C PRO A 185 -13.78 2.66 5.52
N TYR A 186 -14.17 3.93 5.45
CA TYR A 186 -15.13 4.38 4.44
C TYR A 186 -14.49 4.49 3.05
N LYS A 187 -13.26 4.99 2.96
CA LYS A 187 -12.48 4.99 1.71
C LYS A 187 -12.31 3.55 1.18
N MET A 188 -11.87 2.60 2.03
CA MET A 188 -11.75 1.19 1.67
C MET A 188 -13.11 0.58 1.27
N PHE A 189 -14.18 0.90 1.97
CA PHE A 189 -15.52 0.41 1.63
C PHE A 189 -15.94 0.84 0.22
N ARG A 190 -15.69 2.09 -0.17
CA ARG A 190 -15.97 2.57 -1.54
C ARG A 190 -15.19 1.81 -2.60
N LEU A 191 -13.91 1.51 -2.34
CA LEU A 191 -13.10 0.69 -3.24
C LEU A 191 -13.69 -0.72 -3.39
N LEU A 192 -14.05 -1.36 -2.28
CA LEU A 192 -14.68 -2.68 -2.28
C LEU A 192 -16.04 -2.70 -2.97
N GLN A 193 -16.80 -1.60 -2.94
CA GLN A 193 -18.03 -1.45 -3.72
C GLN A 193 -17.74 -1.47 -5.22
N LYS A 194 -16.70 -0.76 -5.70
CA LYS A 194 -16.25 -0.81 -7.11
C LYS A 194 -15.88 -2.22 -7.53
N VAL A 195 -15.15 -2.96 -6.67
CA VAL A 195 -14.83 -4.38 -6.91
C VAL A 195 -16.10 -5.22 -7.04
N ALA A 196 -17.05 -5.06 -6.13
CA ALA A 196 -18.33 -5.79 -6.17
C ALA A 196 -19.15 -5.51 -7.45
N VAL A 197 -19.10 -4.28 -7.96
CA VAL A 197 -19.72 -3.93 -9.25
C VAL A 197 -19.05 -4.69 -10.41
N ARG A 198 -17.71 -4.73 -10.44
CA ARG A 198 -16.94 -5.50 -11.44
C ARG A 198 -17.26 -7.00 -11.36
N GLU A 199 -17.30 -7.56 -10.15
CA GLU A 199 -17.66 -8.97 -9.94
C GLU A 199 -19.08 -9.30 -10.42
N LYS A 200 -20.04 -8.38 -10.22
CA LYS A 200 -21.42 -8.55 -10.74
C LYS A 200 -21.44 -8.54 -12.26
N ALA A 201 -20.71 -7.63 -12.89
CA ALA A 201 -20.60 -7.59 -14.35
C ALA A 201 -19.97 -8.86 -14.93
N ASP A 202 -18.98 -9.43 -14.26
CA ASP A 202 -18.31 -10.68 -14.66
C ASP A 202 -19.09 -11.93 -14.29
N GLY A 203 -20.19 -11.82 -13.53
CA GLY A 203 -20.95 -12.97 -13.01
C GLY A 203 -20.25 -13.76 -11.90
N THR A 204 -19.22 -13.17 -11.27
CA THR A 204 -18.41 -13.81 -10.22
C THR A 204 -18.74 -13.33 -8.81
N TYR A 205 -19.69 -12.40 -8.66
CA TYR A 205 -20.09 -11.88 -7.35
C TYR A 205 -20.67 -12.97 -6.47
N ARG A 206 -19.97 -13.29 -5.39
CA ARG A 206 -20.45 -14.16 -4.32
C ARG A 206 -20.95 -13.29 -3.19
N GLY A 207 -22.24 -12.97 -3.13
CA GLY A 207 -22.87 -12.32 -1.97
C GLY A 207 -22.56 -13.11 -0.70
N ARG A 208 -22.69 -12.50 0.49
CA ARG A 208 -22.53 -13.22 1.76
C ARG A 208 -23.34 -14.52 1.68
N ARG A 209 -22.67 -15.67 1.66
CA ARG A 209 -23.36 -16.96 1.83
C ARG A 209 -24.04 -16.91 3.21
N ARG A 210 -25.34 -16.90 3.24
CA ARG A 210 -26.15 -17.16 4.46
C ARG A 210 -25.90 -18.57 5.03
N ASP A 211 -25.13 -19.39 4.31
CA ASP A 211 -24.95 -20.83 4.56
C ASP A 211 -23.91 -21.15 5.65
N LEU A 212 -23.20 -20.16 6.22
CA LEU A 212 -22.28 -20.40 7.34
C LEU A 212 -22.98 -20.59 8.69
N ILE A 213 -24.31 -20.39 8.78
CA ILE A 213 -25.08 -20.52 10.04
C ILE A 213 -25.83 -21.85 10.11
N ALA A 214 -25.92 -22.63 9.02
CA ALA A 214 -26.69 -23.87 8.95
C ALA A 214 -25.89 -25.15 9.24
N ARG A 215 -24.63 -25.05 9.68
CA ARG A 215 -23.80 -26.19 10.08
C ARG A 215 -23.24 -25.99 11.49
N ARG A 216 -24.14 -25.99 12.47
CA ARG A 216 -23.84 -26.31 13.87
C ARG A 216 -24.96 -27.21 14.39
#